data_cda9d85ef3ad3692879b632ecc74393f
#
_entry.id   cda9d85ef3ad3692879b632ecc74393f
#
_cell.length_a   1.000
_cell.length_b   1.000
_cell.length_c   1.000
_cell.angle_alpha   90.00
_cell.angle_beta   90.00
_cell.angle_gamma   90.00
#
_symmetry.space_group_name_H-M   'P 1'
#
loop_
_entity.id
_entity.type
_entity.pdbx_description
1 polymer ?
#
loop_
_entity_poly.entity_id
_entity_poly.type
_entity_poly.pdbx_seq_one_letter_code
_entity_poly.pdbx_strand_id
1 'polypeptide(L)'
;MIKLQARDFIQQCADLIRRAACELPEDITSALQSAKDREDPGSIAAGTLESILKNIELAHMQQQPLCQDTGLPAFYVSMPAGISTKELSKWIKEAVVQVTDKGLLRPNAVDPVTGKNSGNNLGIAIPVIHFSEWDRDSIRVKCMLKGGGSENVSVQYSLPEPALEAGRDLKGVFSCVLDAVLRAQGKGCAPGVIGVGIGGDRITGMQTAKDQLLRRLDDENSDPELNELEKSLYDTANELGIGPMGLGGRTTVLGIKAGKAHRLPACYFVSVAYMCWACRRAVMEIEVKK
;
A
#
# COMPACT_ATOMS: atom_id res chain seq x y z
N MET A 1 14.45 31.75 6.19
CA MET A 1 14.57 30.98 4.93
C MET A 1 14.87 29.54 5.31
N ILE A 2 13.95 28.62 5.05
CA ILE A 2 14.07 27.21 5.39
C ILE A 2 15.30 26.62 4.68
N LYS A 3 16.33 26.20 5.45
CA LYS A 3 17.55 25.60 4.88
C LYS A 3 17.42 24.08 4.89
N LEU A 4 16.81 23.51 3.86
CA LEU A 4 16.88 22.10 3.54
C LEU A 4 18.01 21.90 2.52
N GLN A 5 19.00 21.06 2.85
CA GLN A 5 20.09 20.76 1.94
C GLN A 5 19.64 19.64 0.98
N ALA A 6 19.70 19.90 -0.30
CA ALA A 6 19.29 18.95 -1.35
C ALA A 6 19.98 17.59 -1.20
N ARG A 7 21.30 17.60 -0.99
CA ARG A 7 22.09 16.37 -0.84
C ARG A 7 21.61 15.49 0.31
N ASP A 8 21.34 16.09 1.46
CA ASP A 8 20.92 15.34 2.66
C ASP A 8 19.51 14.76 2.47
N PHE A 9 18.60 15.53 1.86
CA PHE A 9 17.27 15.05 1.54
C PHE A 9 17.29 13.88 0.56
N ILE A 10 18.05 13.99 -0.53
CA ILE A 10 18.19 12.94 -1.55
C ILE A 10 18.74 11.65 -0.92
N GLN A 11 19.77 11.75 -0.08
CA GLN A 11 20.36 10.59 0.58
C GLN A 11 19.38 9.92 1.56
N GLN A 12 18.65 10.69 2.36
CA GLN A 12 17.64 10.16 3.28
C GLN A 12 16.46 9.56 2.51
N CYS A 13 16.06 10.16 1.39
CA CYS A 13 15.01 9.63 0.52
C CYS A 13 15.44 8.33 -0.16
N ALA A 14 16.70 8.21 -0.59
CA ALA A 14 17.26 6.97 -1.12
C ALA A 14 17.29 5.87 -0.06
N ASP A 15 17.65 6.17 1.18
CA ASP A 15 17.57 5.22 2.29
C ASP A 15 16.12 4.82 2.63
N LEU A 16 15.18 5.77 2.58
CA LEU A 16 13.74 5.50 2.74
C LEU A 16 13.26 4.46 1.72
N ILE A 17 13.64 4.63 0.43
CA ILE A 17 13.28 3.69 -0.64
C ILE A 17 13.94 2.33 -0.39
N ARG A 18 15.22 2.31 -0.01
CA ARG A 18 15.96 1.07 0.33
C ARG A 18 15.23 0.31 1.44
N ARG A 19 14.88 0.99 2.53
CA ARG A 19 14.13 0.37 3.64
C ARG A 19 12.81 -0.20 3.16
N ALA A 20 12.05 0.57 2.38
CA ALA A 20 10.79 0.07 1.83
C ALA A 20 10.98 -1.14 0.89
N ALA A 21 12.10 -1.23 0.16
CA ALA A 21 12.38 -2.33 -0.77
C ALA A 21 12.85 -3.61 -0.07
N CYS A 22 13.65 -3.48 1.01
CA CYS A 22 14.39 -4.60 1.61
C CYS A 22 13.83 -5.01 3.00
N GLU A 23 12.94 -4.21 3.58
CA GLU A 23 12.45 -4.40 4.93
C GLU A 23 10.92 -4.30 4.96
N LEU A 24 10.27 -4.99 5.88
CA LEU A 24 8.85 -4.79 6.17
C LEU A 24 8.70 -4.09 7.53
N PRO A 25 7.66 -3.25 7.68
CA PRO A 25 7.32 -2.70 8.98
C PRO A 25 6.98 -3.80 9.99
N GLU A 26 7.25 -3.53 11.26
CA GLU A 26 7.05 -4.47 12.37
C GLU A 26 5.60 -4.98 12.46
N ASP A 27 4.61 -4.12 12.25
CA ASP A 27 3.20 -4.50 12.28
C ASP A 27 2.84 -5.53 11.19
N ILE A 28 3.51 -5.50 10.03
CA ILE A 28 3.33 -6.48 8.97
C ILE A 28 4.04 -7.80 9.31
N THR A 29 5.28 -7.74 9.78
CA THR A 29 6.03 -8.95 10.15
C THR A 29 5.38 -9.67 11.33
N SER A 30 4.89 -8.93 12.33
CA SER A 30 4.13 -9.49 13.46
C SER A 30 2.81 -10.13 13.02
N ALA A 31 2.08 -9.50 12.08
CA ALA A 31 0.86 -10.06 11.52
C ALA A 31 1.13 -11.36 10.73
N LEU A 32 2.22 -11.41 9.95
CA LEU A 32 2.64 -12.62 9.22
C LEU A 32 3.06 -13.74 10.18
N GLN A 33 3.76 -13.43 11.27
CA GLN A 33 4.10 -14.42 12.29
C GLN A 33 2.84 -14.96 12.96
N SER A 34 1.94 -14.09 13.39
CA SER A 34 0.66 -14.48 13.97
C SER A 34 -0.21 -15.28 12.99
N ALA A 35 -0.13 -14.98 11.69
CA ALA A 35 -0.79 -15.75 10.64
C ALA A 35 -0.23 -17.19 10.59
N LYS A 36 1.10 -17.35 10.57
CA LYS A 36 1.75 -18.67 10.60
C LYS A 36 1.33 -19.48 11.82
N ASP A 37 1.29 -18.86 13.00
CA ASP A 37 0.97 -19.54 14.26
C ASP A 37 -0.49 -20.02 14.33
N ARG A 38 -1.38 -19.45 13.51
CA ARG A 38 -2.79 -19.87 13.39
C ARG A 38 -3.04 -20.99 12.39
N GLU A 39 -2.10 -21.24 11.48
CA GLU A 39 -2.25 -22.33 10.50
C GLU A 39 -1.97 -23.70 11.13
N ASP A 40 -2.56 -24.74 10.55
CA ASP A 40 -2.33 -26.11 11.02
C ASP A 40 -0.86 -26.50 10.76
N PRO A 41 -0.14 -27.01 11.77
CA PRO A 41 1.25 -27.42 11.63
C PRO A 41 1.45 -28.43 10.49
N GLY A 42 2.42 -28.16 9.61
CA GLY A 42 2.71 -29.01 8.46
C GLY A 42 1.79 -28.80 7.25
N SER A 43 0.82 -27.88 7.34
CA SER A 43 -0.02 -27.52 6.19
C SER A 43 0.76 -26.75 5.13
N ILE A 44 0.24 -26.73 3.89
CA ILE A 44 0.81 -25.93 2.79
C ILE A 44 0.81 -24.44 3.18
N ALA A 45 -0.24 -23.96 3.86
CA ALA A 45 -0.34 -22.59 4.33
C ALA A 45 0.78 -22.23 5.32
N ALA A 46 1.02 -23.07 6.32
CA ALA A 46 2.10 -22.89 7.30
C ALA A 46 3.48 -22.85 6.62
N GLY A 47 3.77 -23.80 5.73
CA GLY A 47 5.03 -23.83 4.97
C GLY A 47 5.21 -22.64 4.04
N THR A 48 4.10 -22.12 3.47
CA THR A 48 4.12 -20.92 2.62
C THR A 48 4.46 -19.68 3.45
N LEU A 49 3.83 -19.50 4.62
CA LEU A 49 4.13 -18.39 5.54
C LEU A 49 5.56 -18.49 6.10
N GLU A 50 6.04 -19.69 6.40
CA GLU A 50 7.44 -19.88 6.79
C GLU A 50 8.41 -19.45 5.71
N SER A 51 8.14 -19.79 4.45
CA SER A 51 8.94 -19.36 3.30
C SER A 51 8.92 -17.83 3.13
N ILE A 52 7.76 -17.18 3.34
CA ILE A 52 7.61 -15.72 3.33
C ILE A 52 8.46 -15.08 4.44
N LEU A 53 8.36 -15.58 5.68
CA LEU A 53 9.14 -15.07 6.82
C LEU A 53 10.64 -15.24 6.60
N LYS A 54 11.06 -16.39 6.07
CA LYS A 54 12.47 -16.61 5.71
C LYS A 54 12.96 -15.67 4.62
N ASN A 55 12.11 -15.39 3.61
CA ASN A 55 12.44 -14.41 2.57
C ASN A 55 12.63 -13.01 3.16
N ILE A 56 11.78 -12.59 4.11
CA ILE A 56 11.91 -11.28 4.79
C ILE A 56 13.25 -11.18 5.53
N GLU A 57 13.62 -12.21 6.28
CA GLU A 57 14.91 -12.29 6.98
C GLU A 57 16.09 -12.17 6.01
N LEU A 58 16.09 -12.94 4.93
CA LEU A 58 17.16 -12.95 3.92
C LEU A 58 17.25 -11.60 3.19
N ALA A 59 16.12 -11.01 2.81
CA ALA A 59 16.08 -9.71 2.16
C ALA A 59 16.69 -8.61 3.04
N HIS A 60 16.33 -8.60 4.32
CA HIS A 60 16.90 -7.68 5.30
C HIS A 60 18.41 -7.88 5.48
N MET A 61 18.86 -9.12 5.72
CA MET A 61 20.28 -9.44 5.95
C MET A 61 21.15 -9.12 4.74
N GLN A 62 20.67 -9.42 3.54
CA GLN A 62 21.43 -9.24 2.30
C GLN A 62 21.21 -7.88 1.65
N GLN A 63 20.32 -7.04 2.20
CA GLN A 63 19.93 -5.75 1.65
C GLN A 63 19.49 -5.87 0.17
N GLN A 64 18.66 -6.89 -0.10
CA GLN A 64 18.11 -7.20 -1.42
C GLN A 64 16.59 -6.95 -1.41
N PRO A 65 15.98 -6.63 -2.56
CA PRO A 65 14.54 -6.44 -2.65
C PRO A 65 13.77 -7.70 -2.21
N LEU A 66 12.71 -7.48 -1.41
CA LEU A 66 11.79 -8.52 -0.92
C LEU A 66 11.12 -9.34 -2.03
N CYS A 67 10.97 -8.75 -3.22
CA CYS A 67 10.28 -9.37 -4.35
C CYS A 67 10.92 -8.92 -5.66
N GLN A 68 10.88 -9.79 -6.67
CA GLN A 68 11.29 -9.44 -8.04
C GLN A 68 10.42 -8.34 -8.66
N ASP A 69 9.13 -8.24 -8.28
CA ASP A 69 8.28 -7.08 -8.53
C ASP A 69 8.57 -6.04 -7.45
N THR A 70 9.49 -5.13 -7.74
CA THR A 70 9.89 -4.08 -6.80
C THR A 70 8.83 -2.99 -6.62
N GLY A 71 7.78 -3.02 -7.43
CA GLY A 71 6.64 -2.14 -7.34
C GLY A 71 6.85 -0.75 -7.96
N LEU A 72 5.77 0.01 -8.01
CA LEU A 72 5.75 1.41 -8.40
C LEU A 72 6.00 2.28 -7.16
N PRO A 73 7.02 3.18 -7.19
CA PRO A 73 7.26 4.10 -6.08
C PRO A 73 6.15 5.15 -5.99
N ALA A 74 5.50 5.21 -4.83
CA ALA A 74 4.54 6.26 -4.48
C ALA A 74 4.98 6.96 -3.20
N PHE A 75 4.97 8.30 -3.22
CA PHE A 75 5.38 9.14 -2.11
C PHE A 75 4.22 10.02 -1.65
N TYR A 76 4.06 10.12 -0.33
CA TYR A 76 3.09 10.96 0.34
C TYR A 76 3.86 11.93 1.23
N VAL A 77 3.90 13.18 0.81
CA VAL A 77 4.74 14.22 1.41
C VAL A 77 3.86 15.20 2.15
N SER A 78 4.01 15.26 3.47
CA SER A 78 3.41 16.31 4.30
C SER A 78 4.50 17.31 4.68
N MET A 79 4.24 18.60 4.49
CA MET A 79 5.25 19.65 4.64
C MET A 79 4.62 20.97 5.12
N PRO A 80 5.37 21.85 5.80
CA PRO A 80 4.89 23.20 6.09
C PRO A 80 4.77 24.05 4.85
N ALA A 81 3.90 25.06 4.91
CA ALA A 81 3.75 26.06 3.86
C ALA A 81 5.08 26.74 3.52
N GLY A 82 5.25 27.11 2.24
CA GLY A 82 6.43 27.84 1.74
C GLY A 82 7.60 26.95 1.29
N ILE A 83 7.47 25.63 1.36
CA ILE A 83 8.43 24.69 0.76
C ILE A 83 8.07 24.43 -0.71
N SER A 84 9.08 24.45 -1.59
CA SER A 84 8.89 24.21 -3.02
C SER A 84 8.61 22.73 -3.32
N THR A 85 7.37 22.42 -3.70
CA THR A 85 6.99 21.08 -4.20
C THR A 85 7.79 20.68 -5.43
N LYS A 86 8.16 21.65 -6.27
CA LYS A 86 8.98 21.43 -7.47
C LYS A 86 10.39 20.94 -7.11
N GLU A 87 11.01 21.54 -6.09
CA GLU A 87 12.34 21.09 -5.63
C GLU A 87 12.27 19.72 -4.96
N LEU A 88 11.31 19.49 -4.07
CA LEU A 88 11.11 18.18 -3.45
C LEU A 88 10.84 17.09 -4.50
N SER A 89 10.01 17.37 -5.51
CA SER A 89 9.79 16.43 -6.63
C SER A 89 11.08 16.10 -7.38
N LYS A 90 11.93 17.09 -7.63
CA LYS A 90 13.23 16.88 -8.27
C LYS A 90 14.12 15.97 -7.43
N TRP A 91 14.22 16.22 -6.13
CA TRP A 91 15.06 15.46 -5.23
C TRP A 91 14.56 14.01 -5.01
N ILE A 92 13.24 13.82 -4.91
CA ILE A 92 12.65 12.48 -4.86
C ILE A 92 12.95 11.69 -6.14
N LYS A 93 12.80 12.32 -7.32
CA LYS A 93 13.12 11.70 -8.60
C LYS A 93 14.59 11.30 -8.69
N GLU A 94 15.50 12.16 -8.22
CA GLU A 94 16.93 11.84 -8.17
C GLU A 94 17.23 10.66 -7.25
N ALA A 95 16.60 10.59 -6.08
CA ALA A 95 16.71 9.45 -5.18
C ALA A 95 16.21 8.15 -5.84
N VAL A 96 15.09 8.19 -6.58
CA VAL A 96 14.54 7.04 -7.31
C VAL A 96 15.54 6.54 -8.35
N VAL A 97 16.18 7.43 -9.13
CA VAL A 97 17.23 7.05 -10.10
C VAL A 97 18.38 6.37 -9.39
N GLN A 98 18.93 6.96 -8.33
CA GLN A 98 20.07 6.40 -7.59
C GLN A 98 19.78 5.00 -7.04
N VAL A 99 18.56 4.75 -6.56
CA VAL A 99 18.16 3.46 -6.00
C VAL A 99 17.90 2.43 -7.11
N THR A 100 17.43 2.88 -8.27
CA THR A 100 17.29 2.04 -9.47
C THR A 100 18.64 1.61 -9.99
N ASP A 101 19.61 2.52 -10.09
CA ASP A 101 20.99 2.23 -10.54
C ASP A 101 21.70 1.25 -9.60
N LYS A 102 21.35 1.26 -8.31
CA LYS A 102 21.86 0.28 -7.32
C LYS A 102 21.15 -1.09 -7.37
N GLY A 103 20.19 -1.29 -8.26
CA GLY A 103 19.45 -2.54 -8.41
C GLY A 103 18.41 -2.82 -7.33
N LEU A 104 18.10 -1.85 -6.44
CA LEU A 104 17.08 -2.00 -5.40
C LEU A 104 15.66 -1.78 -5.92
N LEU A 105 15.52 -1.14 -7.07
CA LEU A 105 14.29 -1.05 -7.86
C LEU A 105 14.58 -1.55 -9.28
N ARG A 106 13.72 -2.38 -9.82
CA ARG A 106 13.74 -2.71 -11.26
C ARG A 106 13.18 -1.52 -12.04
N PRO A 107 13.68 -1.24 -13.26
CA PRO A 107 13.06 -0.22 -14.12
C PRO A 107 11.65 -0.68 -14.53
N ASN A 108 10.64 -0.01 -13.98
CA ASN A 108 9.22 -0.37 -14.15
C ASN A 108 8.40 0.74 -14.86
N ALA A 109 9.04 1.86 -15.25
CA ALA A 109 8.37 2.94 -15.95
C ALA A 109 8.34 2.67 -17.45
N VAL A 110 7.21 2.16 -17.93
CA VAL A 110 6.99 1.80 -19.33
C VAL A 110 5.97 2.75 -19.95
N ASP A 111 6.30 3.32 -21.10
CA ASP A 111 5.36 4.11 -21.90
C ASP A 111 4.24 3.20 -22.43
N PRO A 112 2.95 3.49 -22.12
CA PRO A 112 1.85 2.57 -22.43
C PRO A 112 1.51 2.50 -23.93
N VAL A 113 1.97 3.45 -24.73
CA VAL A 113 1.70 3.52 -26.17
C VAL A 113 2.80 2.82 -26.97
N THR A 114 4.06 3.11 -26.64
CA THR A 114 5.21 2.59 -27.38
C THR A 114 5.81 1.32 -26.79
N GLY A 115 5.47 0.98 -25.55
CA GLY A 115 6.10 -0.13 -24.79
C GLY A 115 7.54 0.15 -24.37
N LYS A 116 8.06 1.35 -24.60
CA LYS A 116 9.44 1.69 -24.27
C LYS A 116 9.62 1.92 -22.77
N ASN A 117 10.57 1.22 -22.17
CA ASN A 117 10.94 1.41 -20.77
C ASN A 117 11.94 2.58 -20.63
N SER A 118 11.74 3.43 -19.62
CA SER A 118 12.64 4.56 -19.35
C SER A 118 14.01 4.16 -18.82
N GLY A 119 14.14 2.98 -18.22
CA GLY A 119 15.37 2.44 -17.66
C GLY A 119 15.71 2.97 -16.25
N ASN A 120 15.07 4.03 -15.78
CA ASN A 120 15.43 4.73 -14.54
C ASN A 120 14.24 5.02 -13.58
N ASN A 121 13.09 4.40 -13.84
CA ASN A 121 11.85 4.63 -13.08
C ASN A 121 11.32 6.07 -13.12
N LEU A 122 11.70 6.86 -14.10
CA LEU A 122 11.10 8.17 -14.34
C LEU A 122 10.23 8.14 -15.60
N GLY A 123 9.07 8.74 -15.51
CA GLY A 123 8.12 8.86 -16.62
C GLY A 123 7.04 9.89 -16.31
N ILE A 124 6.05 10.00 -17.20
CA ILE A 124 4.87 10.83 -16.97
C ILE A 124 4.13 10.22 -15.76
N ALA A 125 3.91 11.02 -14.70
CA ALA A 125 3.30 10.61 -13.44
C ALA A 125 4.04 9.49 -12.68
N ILE A 126 5.29 9.19 -13.01
CA ILE A 126 6.15 8.24 -12.28
C ILE A 126 7.45 8.93 -11.86
N PRO A 127 7.86 8.83 -10.57
CA PRO A 127 7.13 8.28 -9.43
C PRO A 127 5.85 9.07 -9.13
N VAL A 128 4.87 8.41 -8.47
CA VAL A 128 3.67 9.09 -7.97
C VAL A 128 4.05 9.89 -6.74
N ILE A 129 3.72 11.20 -6.70
CA ILE A 129 4.05 12.06 -5.56
C ILE A 129 2.81 12.88 -5.20
N HIS A 130 2.32 12.67 -3.98
CA HIS A 130 1.23 13.43 -3.38
C HIS A 130 1.79 14.41 -2.37
N PHE A 131 1.38 15.67 -2.42
CA PHE A 131 1.77 16.72 -1.49
C PHE A 131 0.57 17.16 -0.66
N SER A 132 0.80 17.38 0.64
CA SER A 132 -0.14 18.02 1.55
C SER A 132 0.60 19.00 2.45
N GLU A 133 -0.04 20.12 2.77
CA GLU A 133 0.46 21.04 3.78
C GLU A 133 -0.01 20.63 5.18
N TRP A 134 0.79 20.92 6.20
CA TRP A 134 0.46 20.72 7.60
C TRP A 134 1.10 21.78 8.51
N ASP A 135 0.63 21.87 9.75
CA ASP A 135 1.07 22.87 10.72
C ASP A 135 2.24 22.40 11.62
N ARG A 136 3.21 21.63 11.04
CA ARG A 136 4.40 21.18 11.76
C ARG A 136 5.65 21.72 11.10
N ASP A 137 6.72 21.97 11.89
CA ASP A 137 8.02 22.40 11.38
C ASP A 137 8.89 21.20 10.93
N SER A 138 8.28 20.26 10.20
CA SER A 138 8.97 19.09 9.64
C SER A 138 8.41 18.72 8.26
N ILE A 139 9.19 17.99 7.47
CA ILE A 139 8.73 17.31 6.25
C ILE A 139 8.66 15.84 6.57
N ARG A 140 7.46 15.26 6.43
CA ARG A 140 7.28 13.81 6.52
C ARG A 140 7.09 13.24 5.13
N VAL A 141 7.88 12.23 4.80
CA VAL A 141 7.75 11.47 3.55
C VAL A 141 7.44 10.02 3.88
N LYS A 142 6.28 9.55 3.42
CA LYS A 142 5.95 8.13 3.40
C LYS A 142 6.21 7.59 1.99
N CYS A 143 6.90 6.47 1.89
CA CYS A 143 7.12 5.74 0.63
C CYS A 143 6.34 4.44 0.67
N MET A 144 5.63 4.12 -0.40
CA MET A 144 4.98 2.84 -0.63
C MET A 144 5.45 2.28 -1.98
N LEU A 145 5.84 1.01 -1.99
CA LEU A 145 6.23 0.28 -3.20
C LEU A 145 5.14 -0.76 -3.52
N LYS A 146 4.21 -0.40 -4.40
CA LYS A 146 3.04 -1.22 -4.73
C LYS A 146 3.27 -2.02 -6.01
N GLY A 147 3.27 -3.35 -5.88
CA GLY A 147 3.50 -4.27 -6.99
C GLY A 147 2.35 -4.34 -8.00
N GLY A 148 2.66 -4.69 -9.24
CA GLY A 148 1.69 -4.76 -10.35
C GLY A 148 0.59 -5.80 -10.11
N GLY A 149 0.92 -6.97 -9.56
CA GLY A 149 -0.09 -7.99 -9.24
C GLY A 149 -1.15 -7.47 -8.28
N SER A 150 -0.74 -6.80 -7.22
CA SER A 150 -1.67 -6.20 -6.26
C SER A 150 -2.40 -4.95 -6.79
N GLU A 151 -1.80 -4.20 -7.72
CA GLU A 151 -2.50 -3.10 -8.39
C GLU A 151 -3.59 -3.62 -9.33
N ASN A 152 -3.32 -4.68 -10.08
CA ASN A 152 -4.25 -5.28 -11.04
C ASN A 152 -5.51 -5.89 -10.40
N VAL A 153 -5.46 -6.33 -9.14
CA VAL A 153 -6.62 -6.85 -8.41
C VAL A 153 -7.35 -5.78 -7.59
N SER A 154 -6.85 -4.54 -7.58
CA SER A 154 -7.56 -3.40 -7.01
C SER A 154 -8.77 -3.06 -7.87
N VAL A 155 -9.91 -2.67 -7.26
CA VAL A 155 -11.18 -2.48 -7.97
C VAL A 155 -11.98 -1.33 -7.36
N GLN A 156 -12.88 -0.76 -8.17
CA GLN A 156 -13.81 0.26 -7.70
C GLN A 156 -15.23 -0.08 -8.16
N TYR A 157 -16.15 -0.15 -7.22
CA TYR A 157 -17.58 -0.37 -7.43
C TYR A 157 -18.35 0.95 -7.41
N SER A 158 -19.50 0.95 -8.08
CA SER A 158 -20.48 2.03 -8.02
C SER A 158 -21.79 1.48 -7.49
N LEU A 159 -22.22 1.91 -6.31
CA LEU A 159 -23.45 1.44 -5.70
C LEU A 159 -24.68 2.21 -6.20
N PRO A 160 -25.84 1.55 -6.39
CA PRO A 160 -26.06 0.13 -6.10
C PRO A 160 -25.38 -0.79 -7.13
N GLU A 161 -24.93 -1.98 -6.68
CA GLU A 161 -24.39 -3.03 -7.52
C GLU A 161 -25.32 -4.27 -7.46
N PRO A 162 -26.23 -4.42 -8.42
CA PRO A 162 -27.25 -5.45 -8.36
C PRO A 162 -26.72 -6.88 -8.35
N ALA A 163 -25.57 -7.14 -9.01
CA ALA A 163 -24.96 -8.47 -9.05
C ALA A 163 -24.47 -8.95 -7.67
N LEU A 164 -24.24 -8.02 -6.75
CA LEU A 164 -23.82 -8.30 -5.38
C LEU A 164 -24.95 -8.05 -4.36
N GLU A 165 -26.16 -7.72 -4.83
CA GLU A 165 -27.26 -7.25 -4.00
C GLU A 165 -26.84 -6.08 -3.06
N ALA A 166 -25.88 -5.27 -3.53
CA ALA A 166 -25.26 -4.23 -2.73
C ALA A 166 -25.98 -2.88 -2.89
N GLY A 167 -26.61 -2.43 -1.83
CA GLY A 167 -27.26 -1.12 -1.72
C GLY A 167 -26.25 0.01 -1.42
N ARG A 168 -26.77 1.26 -1.30
CA ARG A 168 -25.99 2.45 -0.93
C ARG A 168 -25.86 2.59 0.60
N ASP A 169 -25.28 1.60 1.25
CA ASP A 169 -25.11 1.50 2.68
C ASP A 169 -23.84 0.72 3.04
N LEU A 170 -23.52 0.58 4.33
CA LEU A 170 -22.34 -0.17 4.79
C LEU A 170 -22.45 -1.67 4.48
N LYS A 171 -23.66 -2.23 4.38
CA LYS A 171 -23.84 -3.62 3.96
C LYS A 171 -23.42 -3.81 2.51
N GLY A 172 -23.76 -2.87 1.63
CA GLY A 172 -23.29 -2.86 0.24
C GLY A 172 -21.77 -2.67 0.14
N VAL A 173 -21.18 -1.85 0.98
CA VAL A 173 -19.71 -1.72 1.09
C VAL A 173 -19.09 -3.07 1.46
N PHE A 174 -19.63 -3.73 2.47
CA PHE A 174 -19.18 -5.04 2.94
C PHE A 174 -19.19 -6.08 1.81
N SER A 175 -20.30 -6.19 1.07
CA SER A 175 -20.41 -7.10 -0.08
C SER A 175 -19.36 -6.81 -1.16
N CYS A 176 -19.14 -5.54 -1.51
CA CYS A 176 -18.14 -5.13 -2.49
C CYS A 176 -16.72 -5.49 -2.08
N VAL A 177 -16.36 -5.29 -0.80
CA VAL A 177 -15.00 -5.61 -0.32
C VAL A 177 -14.76 -7.11 -0.33
N LEU A 178 -15.73 -7.92 0.11
CA LEU A 178 -15.63 -9.39 0.06
C LEU A 178 -15.53 -9.90 -1.38
N ASP A 179 -16.32 -9.36 -2.31
CA ASP A 179 -16.24 -9.72 -3.74
C ASP A 179 -14.85 -9.38 -4.30
N ALA A 180 -14.28 -8.23 -3.94
CA ALA A 180 -12.93 -7.85 -4.37
C ALA A 180 -11.87 -8.85 -3.88
N VAL A 181 -11.93 -9.26 -2.61
CA VAL A 181 -11.02 -10.25 -2.04
C VAL A 181 -11.22 -11.61 -2.71
N LEU A 182 -12.47 -12.03 -2.89
CA LEU A 182 -12.81 -13.29 -3.55
C LEU A 182 -12.30 -13.35 -4.99
N ARG A 183 -12.45 -12.27 -5.77
CA ARG A 183 -11.93 -12.20 -7.16
C ARG A 183 -10.42 -12.13 -7.24
N ALA A 184 -9.78 -11.52 -6.25
CA ALA A 184 -8.32 -11.45 -6.19
C ALA A 184 -7.70 -12.83 -6.05
N GLN A 185 -8.31 -13.75 -5.29
CA GLN A 185 -7.75 -15.08 -5.03
C GLN A 185 -6.26 -14.99 -4.66
N GLY A 186 -5.41 -15.88 -5.16
CA GLY A 186 -3.95 -15.81 -5.02
C GLY A 186 -3.25 -14.79 -5.93
N LYS A 187 -3.95 -14.14 -6.89
CA LYS A 187 -3.36 -13.22 -7.88
C LYS A 187 -2.76 -11.95 -7.25
N GLY A 188 -3.28 -11.54 -6.10
CA GLY A 188 -2.75 -10.42 -5.30
C GLY A 188 -1.61 -10.79 -4.38
N CYS A 189 -1.11 -12.04 -4.41
CA CYS A 189 -0.12 -12.59 -3.48
C CYS A 189 -0.60 -12.47 -2.02
N ALA A 190 -1.69 -13.17 -1.70
CA ALA A 190 -2.24 -13.27 -0.35
C ALA A 190 -1.21 -13.85 0.67
N PRO A 191 -1.32 -13.55 1.97
CA PRO A 191 -2.38 -12.79 2.60
C PRO A 191 -2.26 -11.28 2.35
N GLY A 192 -3.37 -10.66 1.96
CA GLY A 192 -3.39 -9.26 1.54
C GLY A 192 -3.58 -8.26 2.68
N VAL A 193 -3.19 -7.01 2.42
CA VAL A 193 -3.63 -5.83 3.19
C VAL A 193 -4.60 -5.05 2.31
N ILE A 194 -5.79 -4.76 2.82
CA ILE A 194 -6.86 -4.16 2.05
C ILE A 194 -7.12 -2.74 2.54
N GLY A 195 -7.00 -1.77 1.64
CA GLY A 195 -7.44 -0.40 1.89
C GLY A 195 -8.81 -0.17 1.23
N VAL A 196 -9.74 0.36 1.99
CA VAL A 196 -11.11 0.65 1.53
C VAL A 196 -11.36 2.14 1.56
N GLY A 197 -11.81 2.71 0.44
CA GLY A 197 -12.26 4.10 0.33
C GLY A 197 -13.75 4.15 0.05
N ILE A 198 -14.51 4.78 0.94
CA ILE A 198 -15.98 4.84 0.89
C ILE A 198 -16.40 6.27 0.52
N GLY A 199 -17.13 6.42 -0.58
CA GLY A 199 -17.59 7.72 -1.06
C GLY A 199 -16.57 8.46 -1.92
N GLY A 200 -16.56 9.80 -1.85
CA GLY A 200 -15.79 10.67 -2.75
C GLY A 200 -16.27 10.65 -4.19
N ASP A 201 -15.46 11.19 -5.09
CA ASP A 201 -15.50 10.90 -6.50
C ASP A 201 -14.60 9.68 -6.82
N ARG A 202 -14.47 9.30 -8.10
CA ARG A 202 -13.68 8.12 -8.48
C ARG A 202 -12.19 8.24 -8.13
N ILE A 203 -11.63 9.44 -8.21
CA ILE A 203 -10.23 9.71 -7.91
C ILE A 203 -10.04 9.73 -6.39
N THR A 204 -10.82 10.53 -5.69
CA THR A 204 -10.77 10.68 -4.23
C THR A 204 -11.04 9.35 -3.52
N GLY A 205 -12.00 8.57 -4.00
CA GLY A 205 -12.30 7.24 -3.43
C GLY A 205 -11.13 6.28 -3.52
N MET A 206 -10.47 6.18 -4.68
CA MET A 206 -9.29 5.31 -4.85
C MET A 206 -8.08 5.85 -4.09
N GLN A 207 -7.89 7.17 -4.04
CA GLN A 207 -6.85 7.79 -3.21
C GLN A 207 -7.07 7.47 -1.73
N THR A 208 -8.31 7.64 -1.22
CA THR A 208 -8.67 7.28 0.15
C THR A 208 -8.35 5.81 0.44
N ALA A 209 -8.67 4.90 -0.47
CA ALA A 209 -8.34 3.48 -0.31
C ALA A 209 -6.82 3.23 -0.22
N LYS A 210 -6.02 3.88 -1.08
CA LYS A 210 -4.55 3.77 -1.05
C LYS A 210 -3.95 4.38 0.21
N ASP A 211 -4.51 5.45 0.73
CA ASP A 211 -4.07 6.09 1.98
C ASP A 211 -4.24 5.14 3.19
N GLN A 212 -5.29 4.30 3.17
CA GLN A 212 -5.50 3.31 4.23
C GLN A 212 -4.40 2.24 4.27
N LEU A 213 -3.74 1.94 3.15
CA LEU A 213 -2.59 1.02 3.11
C LEU A 213 -1.35 1.56 3.86
N LEU A 214 -1.32 2.86 4.16
CA LEU A 214 -0.26 3.52 4.92
C LEU A 214 -0.49 3.53 6.43
N ARG A 215 -1.66 3.06 6.89
CA ARG A 215 -1.96 2.87 8.31
C ARG A 215 -1.26 1.64 8.84
N ARG A 216 -0.98 1.63 10.15
CA ARG A 216 -0.51 0.41 10.83
C ARG A 216 -1.63 -0.62 10.91
N LEU A 217 -1.30 -1.90 10.86
CA LEU A 217 -2.32 -2.96 11.00
C LEU A 217 -2.88 -3.04 12.42
N ASP A 218 -2.06 -2.69 13.40
CA ASP A 218 -2.40 -2.72 14.83
C ASP A 218 -3.08 -1.42 15.33
N ASP A 219 -3.39 -0.46 14.44
CA ASP A 219 -4.16 0.73 14.81
C ASP A 219 -5.67 0.45 14.84
N GLU A 220 -6.40 1.28 15.55
CA GLU A 220 -7.86 1.30 15.53
C GLU A 220 -8.39 2.50 14.75
N ASN A 221 -9.52 2.32 14.08
CA ASN A 221 -10.18 3.41 13.39
C ASN A 221 -10.85 4.34 14.41
N SER A 222 -10.62 5.64 14.29
CA SER A 222 -11.26 6.64 15.16
C SER A 222 -12.77 6.78 14.94
N ASP A 223 -13.27 6.32 13.80
CA ASP A 223 -14.70 6.24 13.51
C ASP A 223 -15.22 4.86 13.94
N PRO A 224 -16.14 4.79 14.92
CA PRO A 224 -16.60 3.51 15.46
C PRO A 224 -17.29 2.61 14.43
N GLU A 225 -18.03 3.17 13.46
CA GLU A 225 -18.71 2.40 12.42
C GLU A 225 -17.70 1.79 11.45
N LEU A 226 -16.65 2.54 11.09
CA LEU A 226 -15.58 2.02 10.26
C LEU A 226 -14.71 1.00 11.00
N ASN A 227 -14.50 1.19 12.31
CA ASN A 227 -13.75 0.24 13.13
C ASN A 227 -14.46 -1.12 13.21
N GLU A 228 -15.78 -1.12 13.39
CA GLU A 228 -16.59 -2.34 13.37
C GLU A 228 -16.58 -2.99 11.97
N LEU A 229 -16.69 -2.19 10.92
CA LEU A 229 -16.61 -2.65 9.53
C LEU A 229 -15.25 -3.31 9.24
N GLU A 230 -14.13 -2.71 9.68
CA GLU A 230 -12.78 -3.25 9.51
C GLU A 230 -12.66 -4.63 10.17
N LYS A 231 -13.16 -4.80 11.40
CA LYS A 231 -13.14 -6.06 12.16
C LYS A 231 -13.99 -7.14 11.49
N SER A 232 -15.26 -6.82 11.20
CA SER A 232 -16.18 -7.77 10.56
C SER A 232 -15.71 -8.23 9.19
N LEU A 233 -15.15 -7.31 8.39
CA LEU A 233 -14.56 -7.65 7.08
C LEU A 233 -13.32 -8.53 7.22
N TYR A 234 -12.45 -8.26 8.20
CA TYR A 234 -11.26 -9.06 8.47
C TYR A 234 -11.63 -10.50 8.81
N ASP A 235 -12.58 -10.70 9.72
CA ASP A 235 -13.01 -12.03 10.13
C ASP A 235 -13.63 -12.80 8.94
N THR A 236 -14.60 -12.20 8.25
CA THR A 236 -15.28 -12.86 7.13
C THR A 236 -14.36 -13.10 5.93
N ALA A 237 -13.45 -12.19 5.62
CA ALA A 237 -12.48 -12.40 4.53
C ALA A 237 -11.54 -13.58 4.80
N ASN A 238 -11.19 -13.82 6.06
CA ASN A 238 -10.38 -14.97 6.45
C ASN A 238 -11.16 -16.30 6.40
N GLU A 239 -12.50 -16.27 6.57
CA GLU A 239 -13.37 -17.44 6.37
C GLU A 239 -13.45 -17.91 4.92
N LEU A 240 -13.07 -17.06 3.94
CA LEU A 240 -13.04 -17.44 2.52
C LEU A 240 -12.05 -18.58 2.22
N GLY A 241 -11.09 -18.85 3.11
CA GLY A 241 -10.16 -19.97 2.98
C GLY A 241 -9.22 -19.91 1.77
N ILE A 242 -9.03 -18.73 1.16
CA ILE A 242 -8.11 -18.53 0.02
C ILE A 242 -6.67 -18.83 0.44
N GLY A 243 -6.29 -18.35 1.61
CA GLY A 243 -5.02 -18.65 2.23
C GLY A 243 -3.79 -18.03 1.58
N PRO A 244 -2.60 -18.26 2.16
CA PRO A 244 -1.33 -17.73 1.64
C PRO A 244 -1.09 -18.16 0.19
N MET A 245 -0.78 -17.19 -0.66
CA MET A 245 -0.57 -17.35 -2.11
C MET A 245 -1.75 -17.99 -2.88
N GLY A 246 -2.94 -18.08 -2.26
CA GLY A 246 -4.10 -18.74 -2.85
C GLY A 246 -4.06 -20.27 -2.78
N LEU A 247 -3.25 -20.83 -1.88
CA LEU A 247 -3.02 -22.26 -1.75
C LEU A 247 -3.88 -22.92 -0.65
N GLY A 248 -4.92 -22.20 -0.20
CA GLY A 248 -5.74 -22.60 0.94
C GLY A 248 -5.12 -22.21 2.27
N GLY A 249 -5.92 -22.21 3.33
CA GLY A 249 -5.49 -21.86 4.69
C GLY A 249 -6.44 -20.88 5.37
N ARG A 250 -6.13 -20.55 6.61
CA ARG A 250 -6.97 -19.72 7.47
C ARG A 250 -6.74 -18.22 7.27
N THR A 251 -5.60 -17.83 6.68
CA THR A 251 -5.21 -16.42 6.54
C THR A 251 -5.23 -15.97 5.11
N THR A 252 -6.31 -15.30 4.71
CA THR A 252 -6.50 -14.67 3.39
C THR A 252 -6.05 -13.22 3.38
N VAL A 253 -6.29 -12.49 4.49
CA VAL A 253 -5.89 -11.08 4.67
C VAL A 253 -5.17 -10.90 6.00
N LEU A 254 -4.18 -10.00 6.02
CA LEU A 254 -3.48 -9.56 7.24
C LEU A 254 -4.23 -8.45 7.97
N GLY A 255 -4.98 -7.64 7.24
CA GLY A 255 -5.77 -6.55 7.80
C GLY A 255 -6.58 -5.83 6.74
N ILE A 256 -7.64 -5.19 7.19
CA ILE A 256 -8.51 -4.32 6.37
C ILE A 256 -8.62 -2.98 7.06
N LYS A 257 -8.39 -1.90 6.32
CA LYS A 257 -8.44 -0.52 6.83
C LYS A 257 -9.35 0.31 5.94
N ALA A 258 -10.28 1.05 6.54
CA ALA A 258 -11.30 1.81 5.84
C ALA A 258 -11.22 3.30 6.12
N GLY A 259 -11.45 4.10 5.09
CA GLY A 259 -11.60 5.54 5.19
C GLY A 259 -12.82 6.02 4.42
N LYS A 260 -13.32 7.20 4.74
CA LYS A 260 -14.50 7.78 4.09
C LYS A 260 -14.26 9.20 3.60
N ALA A 261 -14.96 9.56 2.53
CA ALA A 261 -15.03 10.92 2.01
C ALA A 261 -16.49 11.28 1.72
N HIS A 262 -16.86 12.57 1.85
CA HIS A 262 -18.19 13.03 1.48
C HIS A 262 -18.44 12.80 -0.02
N ARG A 263 -19.67 12.48 -0.38
CA ARG A 263 -20.08 12.12 -1.73
C ARG A 263 -21.28 12.94 -2.22
N LEU A 264 -21.47 12.97 -3.51
CA LEU A 264 -22.76 13.43 -4.06
C LEU A 264 -23.86 12.41 -3.73
N PRO A 265 -25.11 12.85 -3.48
CA PRO A 265 -26.22 11.93 -3.17
C PRO A 265 -26.42 10.83 -4.23
N ALA A 266 -26.23 11.15 -5.50
CA ALA A 266 -26.40 10.22 -6.62
C ALA A 266 -25.21 9.24 -6.79
N CYS A 267 -24.03 9.54 -6.25
CA CYS A 267 -22.82 8.73 -6.38
C CYS A 267 -22.51 8.03 -5.07
N TYR A 268 -22.15 6.75 -5.12
CA TYR A 268 -21.61 6.03 -3.97
C TYR A 268 -20.56 5.05 -4.47
N PHE A 269 -19.29 5.43 -4.36
CA PHE A 269 -18.19 4.58 -4.79
C PHE A 269 -17.62 3.81 -3.61
N VAL A 270 -17.25 2.55 -3.87
CA VAL A 270 -16.46 1.71 -2.96
C VAL A 270 -15.18 1.35 -3.69
N SER A 271 -14.08 1.89 -3.24
CA SER A 271 -12.76 1.65 -3.81
C SER A 271 -12.00 0.67 -2.93
N VAL A 272 -11.43 -0.36 -3.53
CA VAL A 272 -10.67 -1.39 -2.84
C VAL A 272 -9.26 -1.41 -3.41
N ALA A 273 -8.31 -0.94 -2.64
CA ALA A 273 -6.88 -1.03 -2.94
C ALA A 273 -6.31 -2.28 -2.27
N TYR A 274 -5.91 -3.24 -3.06
CA TYR A 274 -5.27 -4.47 -2.57
C TYR A 274 -3.76 -4.27 -2.48
N MET A 275 -3.13 -4.70 -1.40
CA MET A 275 -1.68 -4.81 -1.24
C MET A 275 -1.33 -6.23 -0.87
N CYS A 276 -0.27 -6.80 -1.46
CA CYS A 276 0.18 -8.16 -1.17
C CYS A 276 0.77 -8.30 0.24
N TRP A 277 1.13 -9.53 0.65
CA TRP A 277 1.79 -9.80 1.91
C TRP A 277 3.03 -8.91 2.15
N ALA A 278 3.77 -8.56 1.07
CA ALA A 278 4.86 -7.62 1.12
C ALA A 278 4.33 -6.18 1.09
N CYS A 279 3.66 -5.76 2.17
CA CYS A 279 3.15 -4.40 2.33
C CYS A 279 4.33 -3.44 2.62
N ARG A 280 5.06 -3.12 1.55
CA ARG A 280 6.31 -2.37 1.55
C ARG A 280 6.04 -0.88 1.72
N ARG A 281 6.20 -0.41 2.94
CA ARG A 281 6.10 1.01 3.26
C ARG A 281 7.14 1.42 4.29
N ALA A 282 7.63 2.65 4.15
CA ALA A 282 8.57 3.24 5.10
C ALA A 282 8.25 4.73 5.29
N VAL A 283 8.72 5.30 6.36
CA VAL A 283 8.54 6.72 6.68
C VAL A 283 9.86 7.34 7.09
N MET A 284 10.06 8.60 6.69
CA MET A 284 11.07 9.49 7.24
C MET A 284 10.45 10.83 7.63
N GLU A 285 11.04 11.49 8.60
CA GLU A 285 10.66 12.84 9.00
C GLU A 285 11.93 13.68 9.20
N ILE A 286 11.94 14.88 8.65
CA ILE A 286 13.08 15.80 8.64
C ILE A 286 12.62 17.12 9.23
N GLU A 287 13.25 17.54 10.33
CA GLU A 287 13.02 18.85 10.92
C GLU A 287 13.46 19.97 9.97
N VAL A 288 12.63 20.98 9.84
CA VAL A 288 12.89 22.14 8.99
C VAL A 288 13.20 23.33 9.88
N LYS A 289 14.47 23.75 9.88
CA LYS A 289 14.87 24.95 10.64
C LYS A 289 14.37 26.20 9.92
N LYS A 290 13.58 26.99 10.64
CA LYS A 290 13.16 28.34 10.20
C LYS A 290 14.30 29.31 10.05
#